data_64510d335ee3b7b0b24cc00eb074f91c
#
_entry.id   64510d335ee3b7b0b24cc00eb074f91c
#
_cell.length_a   1.000
_cell.length_b   1.000
_cell.length_c   1.000
_cell.angle_alpha   90.00
_cell.angle_beta   90.00
_cell.angle_gamma   90.00
#
_symmetry.space_group_name_H-M   'P 1'
#
loop_
_entity.id
_entity.type
_entity.pdbx_description
1 polymer ?
#
loop_
_entity_poly.entity_id
_entity_poly.type
_entity_poly.pdbx_seq_one_letter_code
_entity_poly.pdbx_strand_id
1 'polypeptide(L)'
;MAITRDYKDTINERVSREPAFTAALLDEAITLFLNGEPEVARLVLRDLVNATVGFEELALEVDKPSKSLHRMLSARGNPTMDNLTKIIGTLRN
;
A
#
# COMPACT_ATOMS: atom_id res chain seq x y z
N MET A 1 -14.72 19.13 6.65
CA MET A 1 -15.09 18.23 5.59
C MET A 1 -14.26 16.96 5.64
N ALA A 2 -14.90 15.82 5.72
CA ALA A 2 -14.19 14.57 5.90
C ALA A 2 -13.97 13.83 4.57
N ILE A 3 -13.54 14.55 3.54
CA ILE A 3 -13.35 13.96 2.22
C ILE A 3 -12.34 12.81 2.26
N THR A 4 -11.21 13.01 2.94
CA THR A 4 -10.19 11.98 3.04
C THR A 4 -10.70 10.74 3.75
N ARG A 5 -11.49 10.92 4.81
CA ARG A 5 -12.07 9.83 5.55
C ARG A 5 -13.06 9.05 4.68
N ASP A 6 -13.94 9.80 3.98
CA ASP A 6 -14.92 9.17 3.11
C ASP A 6 -14.24 8.38 1.99
N TYR A 7 -13.16 8.93 1.46
CA TYR A 7 -12.38 8.25 0.42
C TYR A 7 -11.79 6.94 0.94
N LYS A 8 -11.20 6.96 2.13
CA LYS A 8 -10.60 5.76 2.72
C LYS A 8 -11.65 4.71 3.03
N ASP A 9 -12.79 5.14 3.58
CA ASP A 9 -13.90 4.22 3.86
C ASP A 9 -14.38 3.56 2.57
N THR A 10 -14.47 4.33 1.49
CA THR A 10 -14.90 3.82 0.19
C THR A 10 -13.90 2.79 -0.34
N ILE A 11 -12.60 3.09 -0.23
CA ILE A 11 -11.55 2.17 -0.65
C ILE A 11 -11.64 0.87 0.15
N ASN A 12 -11.73 0.97 1.48
CA ASN A 12 -11.82 -0.21 2.33
C ASN A 12 -13.01 -1.08 1.97
N GLU A 13 -14.15 -0.45 1.73
CA GLU A 13 -15.36 -1.17 1.38
C GLU A 13 -15.22 -1.90 0.05
N ARG A 14 -14.66 -1.21 -0.96
CA ARG A 14 -14.50 -1.80 -2.29
C ARG A 14 -13.45 -2.89 -2.30
N VAL A 15 -12.34 -2.70 -1.60
CA VAL A 15 -11.29 -3.72 -1.52
C VAL A 15 -11.84 -5.00 -0.89
N SER A 16 -12.69 -4.87 0.12
CA SER A 16 -13.27 -6.05 0.79
C SER A 16 -14.17 -6.85 -0.14
N ARG A 17 -14.84 -6.19 -1.10
CA ARG A 17 -15.84 -6.84 -1.94
C ARG A 17 -15.37 -7.10 -3.37
N GLU A 18 -14.34 -6.40 -3.83
CA GLU A 18 -13.92 -6.46 -5.23
C GLU A 18 -12.42 -6.69 -5.34
N PRO A 19 -11.98 -7.95 -5.38
CA PRO A 19 -10.54 -8.24 -5.54
C PRO A 19 -9.93 -7.57 -6.77
N ALA A 20 -10.71 -7.38 -7.83
CA ALA A 20 -10.22 -6.69 -9.02
C ALA A 20 -9.87 -5.23 -8.74
N PHE A 21 -10.56 -4.60 -7.78
CA PHE A 21 -10.25 -3.23 -7.39
C PHE A 21 -8.91 -3.16 -6.67
N THR A 22 -8.61 -4.16 -5.83
CA THR A 22 -7.32 -4.26 -5.18
C THR A 22 -6.19 -4.35 -6.21
N ALA A 23 -6.36 -5.22 -7.21
CA ALA A 23 -5.38 -5.38 -8.26
C ALA A 23 -5.19 -4.08 -9.04
N ALA A 24 -6.28 -3.37 -9.33
CA ALA A 24 -6.21 -2.10 -10.06
C ALA A 24 -5.45 -1.04 -9.26
N LEU A 25 -5.68 -0.96 -7.95
CA LEU A 25 -4.95 0.00 -7.11
C LEU A 25 -3.47 -0.34 -7.03
N LEU A 26 -3.14 -1.63 -6.98
CA LEU A 26 -1.75 -2.04 -6.96
C LEU A 26 -1.06 -1.68 -8.27
N ASP A 27 -1.72 -1.91 -9.40
CA ASP A 27 -1.19 -1.52 -10.71
C ASP A 27 -1.01 0.00 -10.79
N GLU A 28 -1.94 0.76 -10.20
CA GLU A 28 -1.83 2.21 -10.16
C GLU A 28 -0.58 2.65 -9.40
N ALA A 29 -0.31 2.02 -8.26
CA ALA A 29 0.88 2.34 -7.47
C ALA A 29 2.14 2.04 -8.25
N ILE A 30 2.18 0.90 -8.94
CA ILE A 30 3.35 0.53 -9.74
C ILE A 30 3.55 1.54 -10.88
N THR A 31 2.46 1.94 -11.54
CA THR A 31 2.52 2.93 -12.61
C THR A 31 3.06 4.26 -12.09
N LEU A 32 2.64 4.67 -10.90
CA LEU A 32 3.13 5.91 -10.29
C LEU A 32 4.63 5.86 -10.04
N PHE A 33 5.15 4.71 -9.58
CA PHE A 33 6.60 4.55 -9.42
C PHE A 33 7.31 4.72 -10.77
N LEU A 34 6.78 4.10 -11.81
CA LEU A 34 7.39 4.16 -13.14
C LEU A 34 7.33 5.56 -13.74
N ASN A 35 6.31 6.33 -13.38
CA ASN A 35 6.15 7.70 -13.88
C ASN A 35 6.92 8.73 -13.06
N GLY A 36 7.73 8.28 -12.11
CA GLY A 36 8.55 9.20 -11.34
C GLY A 36 7.79 9.90 -10.23
N GLU A 37 6.71 9.30 -9.73
CA GLU A 37 5.93 9.84 -8.62
C GLU A 37 5.95 8.89 -7.42
N PRO A 38 7.14 8.58 -6.87
CA PRO A 38 7.25 7.60 -5.80
C PRO A 38 6.55 8.00 -4.51
N GLU A 39 6.46 9.30 -4.24
CA GLU A 39 5.79 9.75 -3.02
C GLU A 39 4.32 9.37 -3.03
N VAL A 40 3.63 9.66 -4.13
CA VAL A 40 2.22 9.31 -4.27
C VAL A 40 2.05 7.79 -4.29
N ALA A 41 2.95 7.10 -4.99
CA ALA A 41 2.92 5.63 -5.07
C ALA A 41 2.99 5.00 -3.69
N ARG A 42 3.88 5.50 -2.83
CA ARG A 42 4.02 4.97 -1.47
C ARG A 42 2.74 5.18 -0.66
N LEU A 43 2.08 6.32 -0.83
CA LEU A 43 0.84 6.60 -0.11
C LEU A 43 -0.29 5.69 -0.59
N VAL A 44 -0.35 5.41 -1.88
CA VAL A 44 -1.32 4.46 -2.42
C VAL A 44 -1.08 3.07 -1.83
N LEU A 45 0.17 2.62 -1.78
CA LEU A 45 0.50 1.33 -1.17
C LEU A 45 0.13 1.29 0.31
N ARG A 46 0.38 2.38 1.02
CA ARG A 46 0.03 2.47 2.44
C ARG A 46 -1.47 2.29 2.65
N ASP A 47 -2.26 2.99 1.86
CA ASP A 47 -3.71 2.88 1.96
C ASP A 47 -4.16 1.46 1.61
N LEU A 48 -3.53 0.85 0.61
CA LEU A 48 -3.87 -0.51 0.21
C LEU A 48 -3.52 -1.52 1.30
N VAL A 49 -2.36 -1.37 1.95
CA VAL A 49 -1.99 -2.24 3.08
C VAL A 49 -3.04 -2.14 4.18
N ASN A 50 -3.42 -0.91 4.55
CA ASN A 50 -4.42 -0.71 5.59
C ASN A 50 -5.77 -1.32 5.24
N ALA A 51 -6.11 -1.32 3.96
CA ALA A 51 -7.42 -1.81 3.50
C ALA A 51 -7.44 -3.33 3.29
N THR A 52 -6.28 -3.97 3.25
CA THR A 52 -6.20 -5.41 2.98
C THR A 52 -5.64 -6.16 4.17
N VAL A 53 -4.32 -6.43 4.18
CA VAL A 53 -3.72 -7.28 5.20
C VAL A 53 -3.42 -6.54 6.50
N GLY A 54 -3.23 -5.22 6.44
CA GLY A 54 -2.80 -4.46 7.61
C GLY A 54 -1.30 -4.57 7.83
N PHE A 55 -0.74 -3.61 8.57
CA PHE A 55 0.70 -3.55 8.77
C PHE A 55 1.24 -4.66 9.67
N GLU A 56 0.44 -5.16 10.62
CA GLU A 56 0.88 -6.25 11.49
C GLU A 56 1.07 -7.53 10.70
N GLU A 57 0.10 -7.87 9.86
CA GLU A 57 0.21 -9.05 9.02
C GLU A 57 1.34 -8.90 8.00
N LEU A 58 1.44 -7.73 7.39
CA LEU A 58 2.52 -7.46 6.44
C LEU A 58 3.88 -7.64 7.09
N ALA A 59 4.02 -7.17 8.33
CA ALA A 59 5.28 -7.29 9.08
C ALA A 59 5.70 -8.75 9.23
N LEU A 60 4.73 -9.63 9.50
CA LEU A 60 5.01 -11.05 9.61
C LEU A 60 5.42 -11.64 8.26
N GLU A 61 4.74 -11.25 7.20
CA GLU A 61 5.01 -11.81 5.87
C GLU A 61 6.37 -11.40 5.32
N VAL A 62 6.78 -10.15 5.55
CA VAL A 62 8.05 -9.67 5.00
C VAL A 62 9.19 -9.68 6.01
N ASP A 63 8.92 -10.15 7.23
CA ASP A 63 9.92 -10.30 8.31
C ASP A 63 10.59 -8.96 8.61
N LYS A 64 9.79 -7.93 8.83
CA LYS A 64 10.26 -6.59 9.20
C LYS A 64 9.34 -6.03 10.28
N PRO A 65 9.87 -5.17 11.18
CA PRO A 65 9.00 -4.53 12.17
C PRO A 65 7.95 -3.65 11.49
N SER A 66 6.71 -3.66 12.01
CA SER A 66 5.66 -2.87 11.41
C SER A 66 6.00 -1.37 11.41
N LYS A 67 6.71 -0.91 12.43
CA LYS A 67 7.16 0.47 12.50
C LYS A 67 8.05 0.85 11.32
N SER A 68 8.94 -0.07 10.91
CA SER A 68 9.79 0.15 9.74
C SER A 68 8.98 0.22 8.47
N LEU A 69 7.96 -0.63 8.36
CA LEU A 69 7.09 -0.64 7.18
C LEU A 69 6.29 0.66 7.07
N HIS A 70 5.78 1.16 8.20
CA HIS A 70 5.09 2.45 8.19
C HIS A 70 6.00 3.55 7.68
N ARG A 71 7.27 3.53 8.10
CA ARG A 71 8.23 4.54 7.67
C ARG A 71 8.53 4.40 6.19
N MET A 72 8.71 3.16 5.71
CA MET A 72 8.99 2.91 4.29
C MET A 72 7.89 3.44 3.37
N LEU A 73 6.64 3.34 3.81
CA LEU A 73 5.49 3.76 3.00
C LEU A 73 4.97 5.14 3.40
N SER A 74 5.76 5.92 4.10
CA SER A 74 5.42 7.31 4.38
C SER A 74 5.78 8.19 3.19
N ALA A 75 5.33 9.45 3.22
CA ALA A 75 5.63 10.39 2.14
C ALA A 75 7.12 10.60 1.95
N ARG A 76 7.91 10.48 3.02
CA ARG A 76 9.36 10.65 2.96
C ARG A 76 10.11 9.34 3.05
N GLY A 77 9.41 8.23 2.92
CA GLY A 77 10.02 6.92 2.98
C GLY A 77 10.92 6.66 1.78
N ASN A 78 11.86 5.74 1.98
CA ASN A 78 12.76 5.37 0.90
C ASN A 78 13.06 3.86 1.03
N PRO A 79 12.07 3.01 0.76
CA PRO A 79 12.30 1.57 0.86
C PRO A 79 13.30 1.10 -0.20
N THR A 80 14.08 0.08 0.16
CA THR A 80 14.93 -0.53 -0.84
C THR A 80 14.07 -1.25 -1.86
N MET A 81 14.65 -1.53 -3.02
CA MET A 81 13.94 -2.27 -4.05
C MET A 81 13.54 -3.66 -3.53
N ASP A 82 14.42 -4.30 -2.76
CA ASP A 82 14.11 -5.60 -2.18
C ASP A 82 12.91 -5.54 -1.25
N ASN A 83 12.87 -4.55 -0.37
CA ASN A 83 11.75 -4.40 0.54
C ASN A 83 10.46 -4.07 -0.20
N LEU A 84 10.56 -3.19 -1.18
CA LEU A 84 9.39 -2.82 -1.98
C LEU A 84 8.85 -4.02 -2.73
N THR A 85 9.72 -4.85 -3.29
CA THR A 85 9.33 -6.06 -4.00
C THR A 85 8.57 -7.01 -3.07
N LYS A 86 9.04 -7.17 -1.84
CA LYS A 86 8.37 -8.04 -0.87
C LYS A 86 6.99 -7.51 -0.51
N ILE A 87 6.88 -6.19 -0.32
CA ILE A 87 5.59 -5.58 0.01
C ILE A 87 4.60 -5.78 -1.12
N ILE A 88 5.01 -5.46 -2.34
CA ILE A 88 4.14 -5.59 -3.51
C ILE A 88 3.76 -7.06 -3.74
N GLY A 89 4.72 -7.96 -3.57
CA GLY A 89 4.46 -9.39 -3.73
C GLY A 89 3.42 -9.90 -2.75
N THR A 90 3.48 -9.44 -1.50
CA THR A 90 2.49 -9.82 -0.49
C THR A 90 1.11 -9.31 -0.85
N LEU A 91 1.04 -8.07 -1.33
CA LEU A 91 -0.25 -7.47 -1.71
C LEU A 91 -0.88 -8.14 -2.94
N ARG A 92 -0.07 -8.71 -3.82
CA ARG A 92 -0.58 -9.41 -5.01
C ARG A 92 -1.18 -10.77 -4.68
N ASN A 93 -0.78 -11.35 -3.60
CA ASN A 93 -1.31 -12.64 -3.18
C ASN A 93 -2.54 -12.48 -2.33
#